data_a5a7de3299a914770420d0378365a260
#
_entry.id   a5a7de3299a914770420d0378365a260
#
_cell.length_a   1.000
_cell.length_b   1.000
_cell.length_c   1.000
_cell.angle_alpha   90.00
_cell.angle_beta   90.00
_cell.angle_gamma   90.00
#
_symmetry.space_group_name_H-M   'P 1'
#
loop_
_entity.id
_entity.type
_entity.pdbx_description
1 polymer ?
#
loop_
_entity_poly.entity_id
_entity_poly.type
_entity_poly.pdbx_seq_one_letter_code
_entity_poly.pdbx_strand_id
1 'polypeptide(L)'
;MTTPPAIMILGAGALDTARRIQARYPGASVHGLASRVEADVPFDELGAHLRELYARGLPIVALCAAGIVIRCVAPALADKGIEPPVLAVAEDGSAVVPLLGGLTGVNLIAREIAECLGVAPAITTSGELRFGACVLNPPDGYALADLQQGKRFVSDLLAGAATRIDGAAPWLDDVALPRDDAAAHAIRVTPDAWRGARDELVIHPRSVVVGIDAHAVRDDASPSLAERIDALLEMNGLARLALAALVASATLQGDARVEAAARTLGVPLRFADIGGDVAGDRDVDAAALLGATLRVAHTLRAVSDGLACAVAAQPVDPASLGRARGRLTVLGLGPGDAAWLTPAARTALAQATDILGYTTYVTMAGPFRADQRVHGTDNREEMQRARHAFELAAEGRHVAVVSSGDPGVFAMAAAVLEALDEARDPRWAAVELRIEPGVSASLATAAQAGAPLGHDFCAISLSDNLKPWDVIETRLRHAAQADLVMAFYNPISRARPWQLDRALDAVRAYRAADTIVVLGRDIGRPGATLATTTLGALRSDQVDMRTMVIVGSSTTRRFAIGDGREWVYTPRWYR
;
A
#
# COMPACT_ATOMS: atom_id res chain seq x y z
N MET A 1 -10.86 -8.28 -8.35
CA MET A 1 -9.42 -8.29 -8.73
C MET A 1 -8.74 -9.31 -7.86
N THR A 2 -8.20 -10.38 -8.43
CA THR A 2 -7.40 -11.37 -7.71
C THR A 2 -6.17 -10.69 -7.14
N THR A 3 -5.86 -10.96 -5.88
CA THR A 3 -4.62 -10.44 -5.24
C THR A 3 -3.41 -10.91 -6.05
N PRO A 4 -2.52 -10.01 -6.49
CA PRO A 4 -1.35 -10.39 -7.30
C PRO A 4 -0.43 -11.33 -6.50
N PRO A 5 0.14 -12.36 -7.13
CA PRO A 5 0.97 -13.34 -6.44
C PRO A 5 2.33 -12.76 -6.00
N ALA A 6 2.83 -13.26 -4.87
CA ALA A 6 4.23 -13.12 -4.48
C ALA A 6 5.05 -14.19 -5.21
N ILE A 7 6.03 -13.76 -6.03
CA ILE A 7 6.86 -14.65 -6.85
C ILE A 7 8.20 -14.83 -6.16
N MET A 8 8.52 -16.04 -5.70
CA MET A 8 9.68 -16.35 -4.86
C MET A 8 10.81 -16.97 -5.67
N ILE A 9 12.03 -16.46 -5.54
CA ILE A 9 13.24 -17.03 -6.15
C ILE A 9 14.38 -17.20 -5.14
N LEU A 10 15.20 -18.21 -5.32
CA LEU A 10 16.35 -18.50 -4.47
C LEU A 10 17.71 -18.10 -5.06
N GLY A 11 17.75 -17.79 -6.34
CA GLY A 11 18.96 -17.44 -7.04
C GLY A 11 18.70 -16.78 -8.40
N ALA A 12 19.75 -16.24 -9.00
CA ALA A 12 19.65 -15.49 -10.25
C ALA A 12 19.17 -16.34 -11.45
N GLY A 13 19.35 -17.67 -11.42
CA GLY A 13 18.91 -18.57 -12.50
C GLY A 13 17.40 -18.56 -12.73
N ALA A 14 16.61 -18.26 -11.69
CA ALA A 14 15.15 -18.20 -11.77
C ALA A 14 14.62 -16.80 -12.17
N LEU A 15 15.46 -15.76 -12.24
CA LEU A 15 15.02 -14.37 -12.38
C LEU A 15 14.27 -14.11 -13.68
N ASP A 16 14.73 -14.62 -14.80
CA ASP A 16 14.09 -14.43 -16.11
C ASP A 16 12.70 -15.06 -16.15
N THR A 17 12.56 -16.28 -15.63
CA THR A 17 11.27 -16.97 -15.51
C THR A 17 10.33 -16.21 -14.57
N ALA A 18 10.85 -15.72 -13.43
CA ALA A 18 10.06 -14.93 -12.47
C ALA A 18 9.56 -13.61 -13.10
N ARG A 19 10.39 -12.91 -13.88
CA ARG A 19 10.00 -11.68 -14.57
C ARG A 19 8.95 -11.91 -15.66
N ARG A 20 9.02 -13.02 -16.37
CA ARG A 20 7.98 -13.42 -17.34
C ARG A 20 6.63 -13.63 -16.63
N ILE A 21 6.63 -14.34 -15.51
CA ILE A 21 5.41 -14.52 -14.69
C ILE A 21 4.91 -13.19 -14.14
N GLN A 22 5.80 -12.33 -13.62
CA GLN A 22 5.45 -11.01 -13.09
C GLN A 22 4.74 -10.13 -14.14
N ALA A 23 5.20 -10.16 -15.37
CA ALA A 23 4.60 -9.39 -16.47
C ALA A 23 3.12 -9.76 -16.74
N ARG A 24 2.71 -10.99 -16.39
CA ARG A 24 1.31 -11.46 -16.51
C ARG A 24 0.40 -10.92 -15.41
N TYR A 25 0.96 -10.56 -14.24
CA TYR A 25 0.19 -10.12 -13.07
C TYR A 25 0.58 -8.70 -12.65
N PRO A 26 -0.13 -7.67 -13.10
CA PRO A 26 0.11 -6.29 -12.65
C PRO A 26 0.04 -6.17 -11.13
N GLY A 27 1.08 -5.60 -10.53
CA GLY A 27 1.21 -5.47 -9.07
C GLY A 27 1.87 -6.66 -8.36
N ALA A 28 2.23 -7.73 -9.07
CA ALA A 28 3.04 -8.81 -8.50
C ALA A 28 4.47 -8.33 -8.21
N SER A 29 5.10 -8.90 -7.18
CA SER A 29 6.49 -8.62 -6.81
C SER A 29 7.34 -9.89 -6.82
N VAL A 30 8.59 -9.76 -7.28
CA VAL A 30 9.58 -10.83 -7.20
C VAL A 30 10.31 -10.70 -5.87
N HIS A 31 10.25 -11.76 -5.06
CA HIS A 31 10.92 -11.86 -3.76
C HIS A 31 12.17 -12.72 -3.91
N GLY A 32 13.34 -12.20 -3.56
CA GLY A 32 14.63 -12.85 -3.74
C GLY A 32 15.39 -13.08 -2.44
N LEU A 33 16.10 -14.23 -2.34
CA LEU A 33 17.01 -14.49 -1.22
C LEU A 33 18.17 -13.49 -1.27
N ALA A 34 18.22 -12.56 -0.30
CA ALA A 34 19.11 -11.40 -0.30
C ALA A 34 20.59 -11.72 -0.48
N SER A 35 21.04 -12.89 0.02
CA SER A 35 22.43 -13.35 -0.12
C SER A 35 22.81 -13.87 -1.51
N ARG A 36 21.83 -14.03 -2.45
CA ARG A 36 22.03 -14.71 -3.74
C ARG A 36 21.49 -13.97 -4.96
N VAL A 37 20.51 -13.09 -4.80
CA VAL A 37 19.87 -12.43 -5.93
C VAL A 37 19.27 -11.08 -5.52
N GLU A 38 19.42 -10.08 -6.38
CA GLU A 38 18.73 -8.80 -6.26
C GLU A 38 17.32 -8.91 -6.88
N ALA A 39 16.29 -8.55 -6.10
CA ALA A 39 14.89 -8.64 -6.50
C ALA A 39 14.08 -7.49 -5.88
N ASP A 40 12.78 -7.38 -6.22
CA ASP A 40 11.92 -6.28 -5.76
C ASP A 40 11.76 -6.27 -4.22
N VAL A 41 11.69 -7.46 -3.62
CA VAL A 41 11.57 -7.65 -2.17
C VAL A 41 12.64 -8.65 -1.70
N PRO A 42 13.68 -8.21 -0.98
CA PRO A 42 14.67 -9.13 -0.42
C PRO A 42 14.12 -9.85 0.81
N PHE A 43 14.54 -11.10 1.02
CA PHE A 43 14.32 -11.85 2.26
C PHE A 43 15.55 -12.66 2.65
N ASP A 44 15.71 -12.95 3.96
CA ASP A 44 16.90 -13.62 4.50
C ASP A 44 16.67 -15.12 4.72
N GLU A 45 15.46 -15.55 5.11
CA GLU A 45 15.12 -16.94 5.41
C GLU A 45 13.82 -17.35 4.71
N LEU A 46 13.92 -18.38 3.84
CA LEU A 46 12.83 -18.82 2.97
C LEU A 46 11.61 -19.30 3.75
N GLY A 47 11.81 -20.12 4.79
CA GLY A 47 10.70 -20.74 5.50
C GLY A 47 9.88 -19.72 6.30
N ALA A 48 10.55 -18.76 6.96
CA ALA A 48 9.88 -17.67 7.66
C ALA A 48 9.08 -16.79 6.71
N HIS A 49 9.70 -16.41 5.59
CA HIS A 49 9.07 -15.55 4.60
C HIS A 49 7.87 -16.22 3.90
N LEU A 50 7.98 -17.51 3.54
CA LEU A 50 6.86 -18.28 2.99
C LEU A 50 5.69 -18.37 3.98
N ARG A 51 5.96 -18.64 5.27
CA ARG A 51 4.92 -18.71 6.30
C ARG A 51 4.25 -17.35 6.54
N GLU A 52 5.00 -16.25 6.47
CA GLU A 52 4.45 -14.90 6.57
C GLU A 52 3.48 -14.61 5.42
N LEU A 53 3.88 -14.87 4.17
CA LEU A 53 3.02 -14.69 2.99
C LEU A 53 1.77 -15.58 3.06
N TYR A 54 1.95 -16.84 3.49
CA TYR A 54 0.86 -17.80 3.69
C TYR A 54 -0.14 -17.31 4.74
N ALA A 55 0.33 -16.85 5.89
CA ALA A 55 -0.52 -16.31 6.97
C ALA A 55 -1.28 -15.05 6.56
N ARG A 56 -0.73 -14.27 5.62
CA ARG A 56 -1.39 -13.10 5.02
C ARG A 56 -2.41 -13.48 3.94
N GLY A 57 -2.56 -14.74 3.60
CA GLY A 57 -3.49 -15.22 2.57
C GLY A 57 -3.08 -14.85 1.14
N LEU A 58 -1.82 -14.52 0.89
CA LEU A 58 -1.34 -14.12 -0.44
C LEU A 58 -1.10 -15.34 -1.33
N PRO A 59 -1.44 -15.28 -2.64
CA PRO A 59 -1.04 -16.29 -3.59
C PRO A 59 0.50 -16.33 -3.70
N ILE A 60 1.09 -17.54 -3.65
CA ILE A 60 2.54 -17.76 -3.65
C ILE A 60 2.93 -18.59 -4.88
N VAL A 61 3.88 -18.06 -5.66
CA VAL A 61 4.50 -18.75 -6.80
C VAL A 61 5.98 -18.92 -6.49
N ALA A 62 6.40 -20.12 -6.10
CA ALA A 62 7.77 -20.39 -5.68
C ALA A 62 8.55 -21.09 -6.79
N LEU A 63 9.57 -20.41 -7.33
CA LEU A 63 10.48 -20.98 -8.35
C LEU A 63 11.58 -21.78 -7.64
N CYS A 64 11.18 -22.95 -7.12
CA CYS A 64 12.07 -23.91 -6.48
C CYS A 64 11.39 -25.29 -6.39
N ALA A 65 12.14 -26.29 -5.90
CA ALA A 65 11.60 -27.65 -5.76
C ALA A 65 10.36 -27.70 -4.85
N ALA A 66 9.30 -28.35 -5.31
CA ALA A 66 8.01 -28.50 -4.60
C ALA A 66 8.20 -29.02 -3.15
N GLY A 67 9.11 -29.98 -2.94
CA GLY A 67 9.40 -30.51 -1.60
C GLY A 67 10.02 -29.49 -0.63
N ILE A 68 10.66 -28.42 -1.12
CA ILE A 68 11.13 -27.31 -0.29
C ILE A 68 9.93 -26.49 0.17
N VAL A 69 9.05 -26.11 -0.75
CA VAL A 69 7.85 -25.33 -0.45
C VAL A 69 6.97 -26.04 0.59
N ILE A 70 6.69 -27.33 0.34
CA ILE A 70 5.86 -28.15 1.26
C ILE A 70 6.45 -28.16 2.68
N ARG A 71 7.76 -28.41 2.84
CA ARG A 71 8.41 -28.40 4.15
C ARG A 71 8.35 -27.04 4.84
N CYS A 72 8.46 -25.95 4.09
CA CYS A 72 8.42 -24.59 4.64
C CYS A 72 7.03 -24.22 5.16
N VAL A 73 5.95 -24.62 4.46
CA VAL A 73 4.58 -24.31 4.83
C VAL A 73 3.93 -25.35 5.75
N ALA A 74 4.51 -26.55 5.88
CA ALA A 74 3.97 -27.65 6.69
C ALA A 74 3.55 -27.24 8.12
N PRO A 75 4.29 -26.40 8.87
CA PRO A 75 3.85 -25.95 10.19
C PRO A 75 2.56 -25.14 10.18
N ALA A 76 2.23 -24.48 9.06
CA ALA A 76 1.02 -23.66 8.90
C ALA A 76 -0.20 -24.49 8.45
N LEU A 77 -0.01 -25.75 8.03
CA LEU A 77 -1.09 -26.64 7.56
C LEU A 77 -1.86 -27.33 8.69
N ALA A 78 -1.49 -27.13 9.95
CA ALA A 78 -2.16 -27.75 11.10
C ALA A 78 -3.59 -27.23 11.32
N ASP A 79 -3.89 -26.00 10.91
CA ASP A 79 -5.20 -25.39 10.99
C ASP A 79 -5.96 -25.59 9.67
N LYS A 80 -7.12 -26.23 9.74
CA LYS A 80 -8.02 -26.50 8.59
C LYS A 80 -8.76 -25.23 8.12
N GLY A 81 -8.01 -24.15 7.83
CA GLY A 81 -8.53 -22.89 7.28
C GLY A 81 -8.74 -22.94 5.76
N ILE A 82 -9.04 -21.78 5.17
CA ILE A 82 -9.00 -21.57 3.72
C ILE A 82 -7.55 -21.31 3.34
N GLU A 83 -6.92 -22.28 2.67
CA GLU A 83 -5.53 -22.20 2.25
C GLU A 83 -5.36 -21.22 1.09
N PRO A 84 -4.37 -20.32 1.09
CA PRO A 84 -4.05 -19.50 -0.08
C PRO A 84 -3.51 -20.38 -1.21
N PRO A 85 -3.58 -19.90 -2.48
CA PRO A 85 -2.94 -20.57 -3.60
C PRO A 85 -1.42 -20.66 -3.42
N VAL A 86 -0.85 -21.87 -3.45
CA VAL A 86 0.60 -22.09 -3.42
C VAL A 86 1.00 -22.98 -4.58
N LEU A 87 1.91 -22.51 -5.41
CA LEU A 87 2.46 -23.22 -6.57
C LEU A 87 3.97 -23.37 -6.44
N ALA A 88 4.50 -24.47 -6.95
CA ALA A 88 5.92 -24.61 -7.27
C ALA A 88 6.10 -24.54 -8.79
N VAL A 89 7.10 -23.79 -9.24
CA VAL A 89 7.46 -23.68 -10.65
C VAL A 89 8.94 -24.06 -10.78
N ALA A 90 9.30 -24.81 -11.82
CA ALA A 90 10.70 -25.09 -12.11
C ALA A 90 11.46 -23.79 -12.43
N GLU A 91 12.72 -23.67 -12.03
CA GLU A 91 13.52 -22.44 -12.24
C GLU A 91 13.62 -22.04 -13.73
N ASP A 92 13.66 -23.04 -14.62
CA ASP A 92 13.69 -22.89 -16.07
C ASP A 92 12.28 -22.72 -16.70
N GLY A 93 11.23 -22.75 -15.89
CA GLY A 93 9.84 -22.67 -16.35
C GLY A 93 9.27 -23.94 -16.96
N SER A 94 9.98 -25.08 -16.92
CA SER A 94 9.59 -26.34 -17.56
C SER A 94 8.42 -27.08 -16.89
N ALA A 95 8.07 -26.73 -15.65
CA ALA A 95 6.99 -27.36 -14.91
C ALA A 95 6.26 -26.36 -14.00
N VAL A 96 4.94 -26.49 -13.93
CA VAL A 96 4.03 -25.72 -13.03
C VAL A 96 3.21 -26.70 -12.23
N VAL A 97 3.40 -26.68 -10.91
CA VAL A 97 2.82 -27.66 -9.99
C VAL A 97 1.99 -26.95 -8.92
N PRO A 98 0.65 -26.97 -8.97
CA PRO A 98 -0.19 -26.48 -7.88
C PRO A 98 -0.05 -27.41 -6.67
N LEU A 99 0.18 -26.80 -5.47
CA LEU A 99 0.42 -27.55 -4.24
C LEU A 99 -0.74 -27.42 -3.25
N LEU A 100 -1.21 -26.19 -2.99
CA LEU A 100 -2.24 -25.86 -1.99
C LEU A 100 -3.21 -24.83 -2.55
N GLY A 101 -4.41 -24.75 -1.97
CA GLY A 101 -5.39 -23.73 -2.38
C GLY A 101 -6.24 -24.17 -3.58
N GLY A 102 -6.56 -25.45 -3.71
CA GLY A 102 -7.42 -25.95 -4.80
C GLY A 102 -8.79 -25.29 -4.88
N LEU A 103 -9.32 -24.81 -3.74
CA LEU A 103 -10.60 -24.11 -3.65
C LEU A 103 -10.46 -22.57 -3.70
N THR A 104 -9.25 -22.08 -3.68
CA THR A 104 -8.95 -20.63 -3.71
C THR A 104 -8.28 -20.19 -5.01
N GLY A 105 -8.31 -21.05 -6.05
CA GLY A 105 -7.92 -20.69 -7.40
C GLY A 105 -6.50 -21.08 -7.82
N VAL A 106 -5.78 -21.93 -7.05
CA VAL A 106 -4.42 -22.35 -7.41
C VAL A 106 -4.34 -22.95 -8.81
N ASN A 107 -5.33 -23.73 -9.23
CA ASN A 107 -5.32 -24.38 -10.55
C ASN A 107 -5.59 -23.39 -11.69
N LEU A 108 -6.34 -22.31 -11.44
CA LEU A 108 -6.49 -21.21 -12.40
C LEU A 108 -5.15 -20.50 -12.61
N ILE A 109 -4.50 -20.11 -11.52
CA ILE A 109 -3.16 -19.50 -11.56
C ILE A 109 -2.15 -20.43 -12.24
N ALA A 110 -2.22 -21.74 -11.96
CA ALA A 110 -1.34 -22.73 -12.59
C ALA A 110 -1.54 -22.79 -14.11
N ARG A 111 -2.78 -22.71 -14.62
CA ARG A 111 -3.06 -22.66 -16.07
C ARG A 111 -2.54 -21.38 -16.70
N GLU A 112 -2.79 -20.22 -16.08
CA GLU A 112 -2.32 -18.93 -16.58
C GLU A 112 -0.79 -18.86 -16.66
N ILE A 113 -0.08 -19.35 -15.63
CA ILE A 113 1.39 -19.41 -15.63
C ILE A 113 1.88 -20.43 -16.65
N ALA A 114 1.27 -21.60 -16.75
CA ALA A 114 1.66 -22.64 -17.69
C ALA A 114 1.48 -22.16 -19.15
N GLU A 115 0.40 -21.46 -19.45
CA GLU A 115 0.18 -20.79 -20.75
C GLU A 115 1.30 -19.76 -21.05
N CYS A 116 1.62 -18.89 -20.08
CA CYS A 116 2.70 -17.92 -20.20
C CYS A 116 4.06 -18.57 -20.46
N LEU A 117 4.30 -19.75 -19.86
CA LEU A 117 5.55 -20.49 -20.00
C LEU A 117 5.59 -21.47 -21.19
N GLY A 118 4.43 -21.76 -21.81
CA GLY A 118 4.30 -22.71 -22.91
C GLY A 118 4.37 -24.17 -22.48
N VAL A 119 3.89 -24.50 -21.27
CA VAL A 119 3.92 -25.84 -20.69
C VAL A 119 2.52 -26.28 -20.22
N ALA A 120 2.34 -27.55 -19.85
CA ALA A 120 1.11 -28.03 -19.22
C ALA A 120 1.22 -28.00 -17.70
N PRO A 121 0.18 -27.55 -16.96
CA PRO A 121 0.19 -27.58 -15.49
C PRO A 121 -0.07 -29.00 -14.97
N ALA A 122 0.58 -29.38 -13.86
CA ALA A 122 0.41 -30.69 -13.22
C ALA A 122 -0.82 -30.71 -12.29
N ILE A 123 -2.02 -30.50 -12.83
CA ILE A 123 -3.28 -30.52 -12.07
C ILE A 123 -3.68 -31.96 -11.77
N THR A 124 -4.02 -32.25 -10.50
CA THR A 124 -4.42 -33.60 -10.03
C THR A 124 -5.83 -33.65 -9.45
N THR A 125 -6.53 -32.51 -9.40
CA THR A 125 -7.88 -32.41 -8.81
C THR A 125 -8.90 -33.13 -9.69
N SER A 126 -9.54 -34.21 -9.17
CA SER A 126 -10.45 -35.09 -9.93
C SER A 126 -11.59 -34.32 -10.61
N GLY A 127 -12.22 -33.35 -9.93
CA GLY A 127 -13.29 -32.53 -10.51
C GLY A 127 -12.84 -31.75 -11.73
N GLU A 128 -11.64 -31.17 -11.68
CA GLU A 128 -11.08 -30.40 -12.80
C GLU A 128 -10.61 -31.29 -13.96
N LEU A 129 -10.08 -32.47 -13.65
CA LEU A 129 -9.73 -33.45 -14.69
C LEU A 129 -10.95 -33.95 -15.44
N ARG A 130 -12.10 -34.10 -14.74
CA ARG A 130 -13.33 -34.62 -15.33
C ARG A 130 -14.18 -33.55 -16.00
N PHE A 131 -14.29 -32.38 -15.40
CA PHE A 131 -15.17 -31.31 -15.86
C PHE A 131 -14.44 -30.18 -16.60
N GLY A 132 -13.11 -30.10 -16.53
CA GLY A 132 -12.30 -29.03 -17.14
C GLY A 132 -12.20 -27.76 -16.31
N ALA A 133 -12.96 -27.62 -15.22
CA ALA A 133 -12.98 -26.47 -14.35
C ALA A 133 -13.31 -26.84 -12.89
N CYS A 134 -12.92 -25.96 -11.95
CA CYS A 134 -13.33 -26.06 -10.56
C CYS A 134 -14.68 -25.37 -10.35
N VAL A 135 -15.75 -26.15 -10.26
CA VAL A 135 -17.13 -25.65 -10.06
C VAL A 135 -17.28 -24.88 -8.74
N LEU A 136 -16.45 -25.21 -7.74
CA LEU A 136 -16.46 -24.57 -6.41
C LEU A 136 -15.66 -23.26 -6.33
N ASN A 137 -15.00 -22.90 -7.41
CA ASN A 137 -14.26 -21.63 -7.52
C ASN A 137 -14.84 -20.79 -8.66
N PRO A 138 -16.00 -20.14 -8.45
CA PRO A 138 -16.58 -19.28 -9.47
C PRO A 138 -15.66 -18.10 -9.77
N PRO A 139 -15.75 -17.50 -10.97
CA PRO A 139 -14.91 -16.39 -11.37
C PRO A 139 -15.17 -15.13 -10.53
N ASP A 140 -14.30 -14.13 -10.69
CA ASP A 140 -14.48 -12.81 -10.10
C ASP A 140 -15.89 -12.28 -10.39
N GLY A 141 -16.49 -11.62 -9.40
CA GLY A 141 -17.88 -11.16 -9.48
C GLY A 141 -18.93 -12.18 -9.02
N TYR A 142 -18.52 -13.39 -8.59
CA TYR A 142 -19.41 -14.40 -8.05
C TYR A 142 -18.87 -14.94 -6.72
N ALA A 143 -19.75 -15.46 -5.87
CA ALA A 143 -19.40 -16.04 -4.57
C ALA A 143 -20.17 -17.34 -4.32
N LEU A 144 -19.48 -18.39 -3.88
CA LEU A 144 -20.09 -19.65 -3.47
C LEU A 144 -20.81 -19.47 -2.13
N ALA A 145 -22.06 -19.91 -2.02
CA ALA A 145 -22.87 -19.76 -0.81
C ALA A 145 -22.33 -20.59 0.36
N ASP A 146 -22.04 -21.87 0.14
CA ASP A 146 -21.54 -22.81 1.13
C ASP A 146 -20.56 -23.80 0.52
N LEU A 147 -19.34 -23.81 1.04
CA LEU A 147 -18.27 -24.66 0.55
C LEU A 147 -18.51 -26.15 0.91
N GLN A 148 -19.07 -26.44 2.08
CA GLN A 148 -19.30 -27.84 2.50
C GLN A 148 -20.42 -28.48 1.69
N GLN A 149 -21.48 -27.70 1.42
CA GLN A 149 -22.53 -28.10 0.50
C GLN A 149 -21.97 -28.30 -0.92
N GLY A 150 -21.13 -27.38 -1.39
CA GLY A 150 -20.49 -27.49 -2.69
C GLY A 150 -19.63 -28.75 -2.84
N LYS A 151 -18.84 -29.09 -1.82
CA LYS A 151 -18.06 -30.37 -1.83
C LYS A 151 -18.93 -31.58 -1.99
N ARG A 152 -20.08 -31.66 -1.28
CA ARG A 152 -21.04 -32.75 -1.42
C ARG A 152 -21.62 -32.78 -2.83
N PHE A 153 -22.08 -31.64 -3.33
CA PHE A 153 -22.64 -31.52 -4.67
C PHE A 153 -21.66 -32.02 -5.76
N VAL A 154 -20.40 -31.59 -5.71
CA VAL A 154 -19.38 -32.07 -6.67
C VAL A 154 -19.10 -33.56 -6.51
N SER A 155 -19.14 -34.11 -5.27
CA SER A 155 -19.02 -35.56 -5.04
C SER A 155 -20.16 -36.35 -5.72
N ASP A 156 -21.39 -35.84 -5.65
CA ASP A 156 -22.55 -36.47 -6.30
C ASP A 156 -22.42 -36.41 -7.83
N LEU A 157 -21.94 -35.31 -8.41
CA LEU A 157 -21.64 -35.21 -9.85
C LEU A 157 -20.53 -36.19 -10.28
N LEU A 158 -19.49 -36.37 -9.47
CA LEU A 158 -18.41 -37.34 -9.72
C LEU A 158 -18.92 -38.77 -9.63
N ALA A 159 -19.93 -39.04 -8.80
CA ALA A 159 -20.63 -40.32 -8.71
C ALA A 159 -21.61 -40.58 -9.86
N GLY A 160 -21.84 -39.61 -10.74
CA GLY A 160 -22.66 -39.75 -11.94
C GLY A 160 -24.02 -39.05 -11.88
N ALA A 161 -24.30 -38.24 -10.86
CA ALA A 161 -25.50 -37.41 -10.83
C ALA A 161 -25.48 -36.37 -11.96
N ALA A 162 -26.62 -36.13 -12.60
CA ALA A 162 -26.80 -35.05 -13.57
C ALA A 162 -27.16 -33.74 -12.85
N THR A 163 -26.94 -32.60 -13.50
CA THR A 163 -27.27 -31.28 -12.96
C THR A 163 -27.89 -30.37 -14.01
N ARG A 164 -28.81 -29.52 -13.58
CA ARG A 164 -29.30 -28.37 -14.37
C ARG A 164 -28.63 -27.07 -13.89
N ILE A 165 -28.67 -26.04 -14.72
CA ILE A 165 -28.17 -24.72 -14.38
C ILE A 165 -29.33 -23.73 -14.38
N ASP A 166 -29.65 -23.18 -13.21
CA ASP A 166 -30.69 -22.18 -13.01
C ASP A 166 -30.04 -20.79 -12.85
N GLY A 167 -30.22 -19.91 -13.82
CA GLY A 167 -29.62 -18.57 -13.86
C GLY A 167 -28.43 -18.44 -14.83
N ALA A 168 -27.88 -17.26 -14.94
CA ALA A 168 -26.80 -16.95 -15.88
C ALA A 168 -25.42 -17.38 -15.35
N ALA A 169 -24.82 -18.38 -15.97
CA ALA A 169 -23.52 -18.93 -15.63
C ALA A 169 -22.62 -19.11 -16.87
N PRO A 170 -22.28 -18.03 -17.60
CA PRO A 170 -21.57 -18.14 -18.89
C PRO A 170 -20.22 -18.84 -18.77
N TRP A 171 -19.55 -18.80 -17.61
CA TRP A 171 -18.29 -19.52 -17.38
C TRP A 171 -18.44 -21.04 -17.26
N LEU A 172 -19.67 -21.54 -17.17
CA LEU A 172 -19.95 -22.96 -17.16
C LEU A 172 -20.37 -23.51 -18.53
N ASP A 173 -20.56 -22.66 -19.55
CA ASP A 173 -21.09 -23.08 -20.85
C ASP A 173 -20.18 -24.10 -21.54
N ASP A 174 -18.87 -23.94 -21.46
CA ASP A 174 -17.88 -24.85 -22.03
C ASP A 174 -17.38 -25.93 -21.04
N VAL A 175 -17.97 -25.99 -19.83
CA VAL A 175 -17.57 -26.98 -18.81
C VAL A 175 -18.31 -28.31 -19.03
N ALA A 176 -17.58 -29.44 -19.05
CA ALA A 176 -18.08 -30.75 -19.31
C ALA A 176 -18.89 -31.33 -18.13
N LEU A 177 -19.93 -30.64 -17.69
CA LEU A 177 -20.83 -31.07 -16.64
C LEU A 177 -21.84 -32.11 -17.19
N PRO A 178 -22.29 -33.09 -16.39
CA PRO A 178 -23.37 -33.99 -16.76
C PRO A 178 -24.73 -33.26 -16.71
N ARG A 179 -25.07 -32.55 -17.79
CA ARG A 179 -26.26 -31.68 -17.87
C ARG A 179 -27.52 -32.48 -18.23
N ASP A 180 -28.58 -32.17 -17.47
CA ASP A 180 -29.94 -32.66 -17.75
C ASP A 180 -30.93 -31.64 -17.14
N ASP A 181 -31.78 -31.04 -17.95
CA ASP A 181 -32.76 -30.03 -17.51
C ASP A 181 -33.78 -30.57 -16.51
N ALA A 182 -34.00 -31.91 -16.50
CA ALA A 182 -34.86 -32.59 -15.55
C ALA A 182 -34.14 -33.04 -14.26
N ALA A 183 -32.83 -32.79 -14.14
CA ALA A 183 -32.06 -33.21 -12.99
C ALA A 183 -32.59 -32.62 -11.68
N ALA A 184 -32.55 -33.42 -10.61
CA ALA A 184 -32.86 -32.93 -9.26
C ALA A 184 -31.79 -31.96 -8.76
N HIS A 185 -30.50 -32.25 -9.02
CA HIS A 185 -29.41 -31.39 -8.65
C HIS A 185 -29.40 -30.13 -9.52
N ALA A 186 -29.21 -28.96 -8.88
CA ALA A 186 -29.17 -27.66 -9.57
C ALA A 186 -27.97 -26.80 -9.17
N ILE A 187 -27.27 -26.24 -10.15
CA ILE A 187 -26.39 -25.12 -9.95
C ILE A 187 -27.24 -23.86 -10.09
N ARG A 188 -27.54 -23.19 -8.98
CA ARG A 188 -28.41 -22.02 -8.96
C ARG A 188 -27.57 -20.74 -8.85
N VAL A 189 -27.66 -19.88 -9.84
CA VAL A 189 -26.99 -18.56 -9.85
C VAL A 189 -28.03 -17.49 -9.58
N THR A 190 -28.05 -16.96 -8.35
CA THR A 190 -29.06 -15.99 -7.88
C THR A 190 -28.50 -15.03 -6.85
N PRO A 191 -28.95 -13.75 -6.81
CA PRO A 191 -28.66 -12.81 -5.72
C PRO A 191 -29.45 -13.13 -4.45
N ASP A 192 -30.48 -14.00 -4.52
CA ASP A 192 -31.37 -14.28 -3.40
C ASP A 192 -30.67 -15.12 -2.32
N ALA A 193 -31.12 -14.98 -1.07
CA ALA A 193 -30.58 -15.72 0.06
C ALA A 193 -30.81 -17.24 -0.10
N TRP A 194 -29.75 -18.01 0.13
CA TRP A 194 -29.84 -19.47 0.09
C TRP A 194 -30.54 -20.02 1.33
N ARG A 195 -31.44 -20.95 1.14
CA ARG A 195 -32.27 -21.54 2.18
C ARG A 195 -31.89 -22.99 2.59
N GLY A 196 -30.71 -23.47 2.13
CA GLY A 196 -30.15 -24.75 2.58
C GLY A 196 -30.66 -26.00 1.88
N ALA A 197 -31.11 -25.92 0.64
CA ALA A 197 -31.49 -27.14 -0.14
C ALA A 197 -30.26 -28.03 -0.36
N ARG A 198 -30.43 -29.37 -0.16
CA ARG A 198 -29.31 -30.33 -0.16
C ARG A 198 -28.74 -30.57 -1.55
N ASP A 199 -29.59 -30.52 -2.55
CA ASP A 199 -29.33 -30.82 -3.97
C ASP A 199 -29.07 -29.57 -4.81
N GLU A 200 -28.84 -28.43 -4.16
CA GLU A 200 -28.52 -27.17 -4.81
C GLU A 200 -27.08 -26.71 -4.51
N LEU A 201 -26.33 -26.35 -5.54
CA LEU A 201 -25.11 -25.58 -5.45
C LEU A 201 -25.46 -24.13 -5.74
N VAL A 202 -25.43 -23.25 -4.72
CA VAL A 202 -25.80 -21.84 -4.89
C VAL A 202 -24.57 -20.96 -5.05
N ILE A 203 -24.59 -20.16 -6.11
CA ILE A 203 -23.57 -19.18 -6.44
C ILE A 203 -24.24 -17.81 -6.52
N HIS A 204 -23.77 -16.86 -5.73
CA HIS A 204 -24.30 -15.51 -5.71
C HIS A 204 -23.52 -14.60 -6.66
N PRO A 205 -24.16 -14.03 -7.71
CA PRO A 205 -23.56 -12.95 -8.47
C PRO A 205 -23.43 -11.73 -7.56
N ARG A 206 -22.28 -11.07 -7.54
CA ARG A 206 -22.08 -9.78 -6.85
C ARG A 206 -22.76 -8.68 -7.64
N SER A 207 -24.08 -8.67 -7.62
CA SER A 207 -24.94 -7.77 -8.40
C SER A 207 -25.76 -6.81 -7.54
N VAL A 208 -25.69 -6.94 -6.22
CA VAL A 208 -26.39 -6.06 -5.28
C VAL A 208 -25.52 -4.87 -4.96
N VAL A 209 -26.07 -3.65 -5.06
CA VAL A 209 -25.41 -2.41 -4.66
C VAL A 209 -26.31 -1.65 -3.70
N VAL A 210 -25.74 -1.15 -2.60
CA VAL A 210 -26.45 -0.33 -1.62
C VAL A 210 -25.96 1.11 -1.70
N GLY A 211 -26.91 2.03 -1.94
CA GLY A 211 -26.74 3.48 -1.88
C GLY A 211 -26.88 3.99 -0.45
N ILE A 212 -26.10 4.99 -0.09
CA ILE A 212 -26.08 5.62 1.25
C ILE A 212 -26.11 7.13 1.06
N ASP A 213 -27.15 7.79 1.56
CA ASP A 213 -27.25 9.25 1.61
C ASP A 213 -26.96 9.81 3.03
N ALA A 214 -27.00 11.13 3.15
CA ALA A 214 -26.68 11.80 4.41
C ALA A 214 -27.67 11.48 5.56
N HIS A 215 -28.91 11.05 5.24
CA HIS A 215 -29.89 10.67 6.28
C HIS A 215 -29.47 9.37 6.99
N ALA A 216 -28.83 8.45 6.28
CA ALA A 216 -28.37 7.19 6.85
C ALA A 216 -27.38 7.37 8.02
N VAL A 217 -26.71 8.51 8.10
CA VAL A 217 -25.66 8.79 9.10
C VAL A 217 -25.99 9.98 10.03
N ARG A 218 -27.24 10.46 10.06
CA ARG A 218 -27.61 11.61 10.91
C ARG A 218 -27.62 11.30 12.41
N ASP A 219 -27.92 10.07 12.78
CA ASP A 219 -27.98 9.65 14.18
C ASP A 219 -26.84 8.66 14.51
N ASP A 220 -26.20 8.82 15.66
CA ASP A 220 -25.25 7.85 16.22
C ASP A 220 -25.98 6.65 16.85
N ALA A 221 -27.15 6.31 16.34
CA ALA A 221 -28.05 5.34 16.94
C ALA A 221 -27.60 3.89 16.69
N SER A 222 -27.87 3.03 17.65
CA SER A 222 -27.94 1.58 17.47
C SER A 222 -29.26 1.22 16.76
N PRO A 223 -29.27 0.37 15.71
CA PRO A 223 -28.16 -0.44 15.21
C PRO A 223 -27.18 0.31 14.32
N SER A 224 -25.95 -0.22 14.20
CA SER A 224 -24.89 0.32 13.33
C SER A 224 -25.33 0.33 11.85
N LEU A 225 -24.68 1.18 11.04
CA LEU A 225 -24.99 1.25 9.60
C LEU A 225 -24.83 -0.11 8.90
N ALA A 226 -23.84 -0.93 9.30
CA ALA A 226 -23.65 -2.28 8.76
C ALA A 226 -24.84 -3.21 9.10
N GLU A 227 -25.32 -3.18 10.35
CA GLU A 227 -26.48 -3.98 10.77
C GLU A 227 -27.78 -3.54 10.06
N ARG A 228 -27.95 -2.25 9.83
CA ARG A 228 -29.08 -1.70 9.05
C ARG A 228 -29.03 -2.16 7.59
N ILE A 229 -27.84 -2.19 6.98
CA ILE A 229 -27.66 -2.72 5.63
C ILE A 229 -27.94 -4.22 5.59
N ASP A 230 -27.41 -5.01 6.54
CA ASP A 230 -27.70 -6.45 6.62
C ASP A 230 -29.20 -6.69 6.77
N ALA A 231 -29.91 -5.94 7.63
CA ALA A 231 -31.36 -6.04 7.79
C ALA A 231 -32.12 -5.65 6.50
N LEU A 232 -31.66 -4.62 5.78
CA LEU A 232 -32.23 -4.24 4.48
C LEU A 232 -32.12 -5.37 3.46
N LEU A 233 -30.97 -6.04 3.38
CA LEU A 233 -30.77 -7.19 2.50
C LEU A 233 -31.67 -8.37 2.90
N GLU A 234 -31.71 -8.70 4.19
CA GLU A 234 -32.52 -9.81 4.72
C GLU A 234 -34.02 -9.61 4.46
N MET A 235 -34.56 -8.42 4.75
CA MET A 235 -35.97 -8.09 4.47
C MET A 235 -36.35 -8.21 3.00
N ASN A 236 -35.38 -8.04 2.09
CA ASN A 236 -35.58 -8.18 0.64
C ASN A 236 -35.20 -9.55 0.11
N GLY A 237 -34.89 -10.51 0.97
CA GLY A 237 -34.54 -11.87 0.61
C GLY A 237 -33.22 -11.99 -0.16
N LEU A 238 -32.31 -11.01 -0.02
CA LEU A 238 -31.04 -10.97 -0.74
C LEU A 238 -29.91 -11.57 0.09
N ALA A 239 -29.00 -12.27 -0.58
CA ALA A 239 -27.81 -12.81 0.06
C ALA A 239 -26.75 -11.72 0.30
N ARG A 240 -26.17 -11.70 1.50
CA ARG A 240 -25.03 -10.80 1.80
C ARG A 240 -23.85 -11.02 0.84
N LEU A 241 -23.62 -12.26 0.41
CA LEU A 241 -22.57 -12.59 -0.55
C LEU A 241 -22.81 -12.01 -1.95
N ALA A 242 -24.06 -11.64 -2.27
CA ALA A 242 -24.41 -10.95 -3.51
C ALA A 242 -24.08 -9.45 -3.48
N LEU A 243 -23.75 -8.87 -2.30
CA LEU A 243 -23.37 -7.47 -2.18
C LEU A 243 -22.04 -7.21 -2.89
N ALA A 244 -22.08 -6.35 -3.92
CA ALA A 244 -20.92 -5.97 -4.73
C ALA A 244 -20.16 -4.78 -4.14
N ALA A 245 -20.89 -3.75 -3.71
CA ALA A 245 -20.31 -2.50 -3.20
C ALA A 245 -21.33 -1.67 -2.42
N LEU A 246 -20.81 -0.74 -1.62
CA LEU A 246 -21.55 0.42 -1.09
C LEU A 246 -21.23 1.65 -1.94
N VAL A 247 -22.24 2.44 -2.27
CA VAL A 247 -22.10 3.74 -2.96
C VAL A 247 -22.65 4.82 -2.05
N ALA A 248 -21.79 5.71 -1.57
CA ALA A 248 -22.16 6.83 -0.73
C ALA A 248 -22.12 8.16 -1.51
N SER A 249 -22.90 9.15 -1.06
CA SER A 249 -22.75 10.53 -1.50
C SER A 249 -21.31 11.01 -1.27
N ALA A 250 -20.76 11.78 -2.19
CA ALA A 250 -19.42 12.37 -2.04
C ALA A 250 -19.30 13.25 -0.78
N THR A 251 -20.40 13.79 -0.27
CA THR A 251 -20.44 14.54 0.99
C THR A 251 -20.13 13.70 2.23
N LEU A 252 -20.25 12.36 2.13
CA LEU A 252 -19.92 11.40 3.18
C LEU A 252 -18.48 10.87 3.09
N GLN A 253 -17.67 11.40 2.18
CA GLN A 253 -16.28 11.01 2.05
C GLN A 253 -15.51 11.36 3.34
N GLY A 254 -14.92 10.34 3.98
CA GLY A 254 -14.25 10.49 5.28
C GLY A 254 -15.14 10.25 6.50
N ASP A 255 -16.46 9.97 6.33
CA ASP A 255 -17.31 9.58 7.45
C ASP A 255 -16.93 8.20 7.98
N ALA A 256 -16.53 8.14 9.26
CA ALA A 256 -16.02 6.92 9.89
C ALA A 256 -17.06 5.80 9.95
N ARG A 257 -18.38 6.11 10.03
CA ARG A 257 -19.48 5.13 10.09
C ARG A 257 -19.65 4.41 8.76
N VAL A 258 -19.60 5.17 7.66
CA VAL A 258 -19.68 4.61 6.29
C VAL A 258 -18.48 3.71 5.99
N GLU A 259 -17.28 4.17 6.38
CA GLU A 259 -16.06 3.37 6.23
C GLU A 259 -16.07 2.12 7.12
N ALA A 260 -16.56 2.23 8.36
CA ALA A 260 -16.72 1.09 9.25
C ALA A 260 -17.73 0.06 8.69
N ALA A 261 -18.86 0.52 8.13
CA ALA A 261 -19.84 -0.35 7.51
C ALA A 261 -19.23 -1.13 6.33
N ALA A 262 -18.51 -0.47 5.44
CA ALA A 262 -17.83 -1.13 4.31
C ALA A 262 -16.81 -2.18 4.77
N ARG A 263 -16.00 -1.87 5.81
CA ARG A 263 -15.06 -2.82 6.41
C ARG A 263 -15.77 -4.03 7.04
N THR A 264 -16.83 -3.80 7.81
CA THR A 264 -17.61 -4.87 8.47
C THR A 264 -18.29 -5.78 7.46
N LEU A 265 -18.81 -5.20 6.38
CA LEU A 265 -19.46 -5.94 5.30
C LEU A 265 -18.45 -6.60 4.34
N GLY A 266 -17.18 -6.19 4.37
CA GLY A 266 -16.12 -6.73 3.53
C GLY A 266 -16.28 -6.38 2.05
N VAL A 267 -16.86 -5.20 1.72
CA VAL A 267 -17.12 -4.77 0.35
C VAL A 267 -16.49 -3.41 0.05
N PRO A 268 -16.15 -3.12 -1.23
CA PRO A 268 -15.66 -1.82 -1.63
C PRO A 268 -16.66 -0.69 -1.34
N LEU A 269 -16.14 0.46 -0.88
CA LEU A 269 -16.86 1.71 -0.72
C LEU A 269 -16.51 2.65 -1.86
N ARG A 270 -17.53 3.19 -2.51
CA ARG A 270 -17.42 4.13 -3.62
C ARG A 270 -18.19 5.40 -3.31
N PHE A 271 -17.74 6.51 -3.87
CA PHE A 271 -18.35 7.82 -3.69
C PHE A 271 -18.76 8.38 -5.05
N ALA A 272 -19.94 8.96 -5.10
CA ALA A 272 -20.44 9.57 -6.31
C ALA A 272 -21.04 10.96 -6.04
N ASP A 273 -20.82 11.87 -7.01
CA ASP A 273 -21.50 13.14 -7.11
C ASP A 273 -22.66 12.99 -8.11
N ILE A 274 -23.84 13.34 -7.74
CA ILE A 274 -24.93 13.54 -8.71
C ILE A 274 -24.88 15.02 -9.09
N GLY A 275 -24.42 15.28 -10.32
CA GLY A 275 -24.16 16.63 -10.83
C GLY A 275 -25.33 17.58 -10.60
N GLY A 276 -25.07 18.67 -9.89
CA GLY A 276 -25.92 19.78 -9.61
C GLY A 276 -25.25 20.65 -8.56
N ASP A 277 -24.57 21.68 -9.01
CA ASP A 277 -23.99 22.81 -8.29
C ASP A 277 -23.52 22.65 -6.83
N VAL A 278 -22.29 23.07 -6.64
CA VAL A 278 -21.54 23.24 -5.39
C VAL A 278 -22.17 24.29 -4.45
N ALA A 279 -23.41 24.65 -4.63
CA ALA A 279 -24.10 25.65 -3.79
C ALA A 279 -25.58 25.29 -3.61
N GLY A 280 -25.89 24.55 -2.54
CA GLY A 280 -27.26 24.49 -2.02
C GLY A 280 -27.83 23.09 -1.83
N ASP A 281 -27.77 22.63 -0.59
CA ASP A 281 -28.77 21.89 0.19
C ASP A 281 -29.85 21.12 -0.62
N ARG A 282 -29.46 20.13 -1.43
CA ARG A 282 -30.34 19.04 -1.81
C ARG A 282 -29.70 17.75 -1.32
N ASP A 283 -30.27 17.20 -0.25
CA ASP A 283 -30.01 15.83 0.17
C ASP A 283 -30.23 14.91 -1.04
N VAL A 284 -29.13 14.41 -1.58
CA VAL A 284 -29.18 13.44 -2.67
C VAL A 284 -29.73 12.14 -2.12
N ASP A 285 -30.94 11.78 -2.56
CA ASP A 285 -31.57 10.51 -2.20
C ASP A 285 -30.73 9.31 -2.63
N ALA A 286 -30.59 8.32 -1.76
CA ALA A 286 -29.83 7.09 -2.01
C ALA A 286 -30.26 6.34 -3.28
N ALA A 287 -31.56 6.37 -3.63
CA ALA A 287 -32.05 5.74 -4.86
C ALA A 287 -31.59 6.50 -6.12
N ALA A 288 -31.63 7.83 -6.08
CA ALA A 288 -31.13 8.68 -7.17
C ALA A 288 -29.60 8.47 -7.36
N LEU A 289 -28.86 8.30 -6.26
CA LEU A 289 -27.44 7.99 -6.29
C LEU A 289 -27.15 6.67 -7.03
N LEU A 290 -27.92 5.61 -6.76
CA LEU A 290 -27.81 4.33 -7.47
C LEU A 290 -28.18 4.47 -8.95
N GLY A 291 -29.27 5.20 -9.27
CA GLY A 291 -29.68 5.45 -10.65
C GLY A 291 -28.62 6.18 -11.49
N ALA A 292 -27.86 7.09 -10.86
CA ALA A 292 -26.79 7.82 -11.54
C ALA A 292 -25.49 7.00 -11.71
N THR A 293 -25.23 6.04 -10.80
CA THR A 293 -23.96 5.28 -10.77
C THR A 293 -24.04 3.94 -11.45
N LEU A 294 -25.17 3.23 -11.34
CA LEU A 294 -25.40 1.94 -11.99
C LEU A 294 -25.72 2.14 -13.47
N ARG A 295 -24.72 2.01 -14.33
CA ARG A 295 -24.87 2.15 -15.80
C ARG A 295 -25.35 0.87 -16.49
N VAL A 296 -25.72 -0.15 -15.74
CA VAL A 296 -26.27 -1.42 -16.24
C VAL A 296 -27.75 -1.52 -15.88
N ALA A 297 -28.50 -2.37 -16.58
CA ALA A 297 -29.89 -2.65 -16.23
C ALA A 297 -29.98 -3.15 -14.79
N HIS A 298 -30.83 -2.52 -13.99
CA HIS A 298 -31.02 -2.87 -12.57
C HIS A 298 -32.44 -2.64 -12.13
N THR A 299 -32.81 -3.25 -11.01
CA THR A 299 -34.11 -3.08 -10.36
C THR A 299 -33.87 -2.55 -8.94
N LEU A 300 -34.48 -1.42 -8.61
CA LEU A 300 -34.53 -0.91 -7.24
C LEU A 300 -35.42 -1.84 -6.41
N ARG A 301 -34.91 -2.39 -5.31
CA ARG A 301 -35.62 -3.34 -4.44
C ARG A 301 -36.22 -2.68 -3.21
N ALA A 302 -35.50 -1.74 -2.63
CA ALA A 302 -35.93 -1.08 -1.40
C ALA A 302 -35.30 0.31 -1.25
N VAL A 303 -36.03 1.19 -0.55
CA VAL A 303 -35.53 2.49 -0.06
C VAL A 303 -36.06 2.65 1.35
N SER A 304 -35.18 2.90 2.32
CA SER A 304 -35.54 3.12 3.73
C SER A 304 -34.41 3.84 4.45
N ASP A 305 -34.76 4.86 5.24
CA ASP A 305 -33.89 5.55 6.20
C ASP A 305 -32.52 5.96 5.65
N GLY A 306 -32.51 6.59 4.48
CA GLY A 306 -31.27 7.02 3.82
C GLY A 306 -30.47 5.91 3.14
N LEU A 307 -31.04 4.72 3.03
CA LEU A 307 -30.48 3.57 2.32
C LEU A 307 -31.35 3.21 1.13
N ALA A 308 -30.72 2.80 0.03
CA ALA A 308 -31.39 2.22 -1.12
C ALA A 308 -30.66 0.95 -1.54
N CYS A 309 -31.40 -0.07 -1.99
CA CYS A 309 -30.84 -1.32 -2.47
C CYS A 309 -31.29 -1.58 -3.92
N ALA A 310 -30.35 -1.82 -4.81
CA ALA A 310 -30.60 -2.20 -6.21
C ALA A 310 -29.92 -3.51 -6.57
N VAL A 311 -30.57 -4.28 -7.45
CA VAL A 311 -30.03 -5.52 -8.02
C VAL A 311 -29.79 -5.32 -9.50
N ALA A 312 -28.56 -5.42 -9.94
CA ALA A 312 -28.16 -5.36 -11.34
C ALA A 312 -28.42 -6.70 -12.04
N ALA A 313 -28.64 -6.64 -13.36
CA ALA A 313 -28.87 -7.83 -14.18
C ALA A 313 -27.66 -8.77 -14.32
N GLN A 314 -26.47 -8.25 -13.98
CA GLN A 314 -25.19 -8.98 -14.04
C GLN A 314 -24.27 -8.52 -12.89
N PRO A 315 -23.19 -9.27 -12.58
CA PRO A 315 -22.22 -8.83 -11.59
C PRO A 315 -21.70 -7.41 -11.89
N VAL A 316 -21.55 -6.61 -10.84
CA VAL A 316 -21.11 -5.23 -10.92
C VAL A 316 -19.63 -5.14 -10.60
N ASP A 317 -18.83 -4.54 -11.48
CA ASP A 317 -17.47 -4.13 -11.13
C ASP A 317 -17.53 -2.88 -10.22
N PRO A 318 -17.10 -2.98 -8.96
CA PRO A 318 -17.10 -1.83 -8.06
C PRO A 318 -16.29 -0.62 -8.59
N ALA A 319 -15.28 -0.84 -9.43
CA ALA A 319 -14.48 0.23 -9.99
C ALA A 319 -15.28 1.12 -10.96
N SER A 320 -16.37 0.59 -11.52
CA SER A 320 -17.29 1.35 -12.40
C SER A 320 -18.25 2.28 -11.65
N LEU A 321 -18.36 2.13 -10.31
CA LEU A 321 -19.28 2.87 -9.45
C LEU A 321 -18.58 4.09 -8.82
N GLY A 322 -18.67 5.27 -9.45
CA GLY A 322 -18.07 6.47 -8.91
C GLY A 322 -16.55 6.35 -8.63
N ARG A 323 -16.05 6.99 -7.58
CA ARG A 323 -14.63 7.00 -7.20
C ARG A 323 -14.36 6.38 -5.83
N ALA A 324 -13.16 5.83 -5.62
CA ALA A 324 -12.69 5.47 -4.27
C ALA A 324 -12.37 6.73 -3.45
N ARG A 325 -12.23 6.61 -2.13
CA ARG A 325 -11.60 7.65 -1.33
C ARG A 325 -10.14 7.76 -1.73
N GLY A 326 -9.69 8.95 -2.06
CA GLY A 326 -8.29 9.16 -2.39
C GLY A 326 -7.41 9.20 -1.15
N ARG A 327 -6.13 8.89 -1.37
CA ARG A 327 -5.10 8.91 -0.33
C ARG A 327 -3.92 9.76 -0.76
N LEU A 328 -3.45 10.60 0.14
CA LEU A 328 -2.21 11.34 0.00
C LEU A 328 -1.24 10.90 1.09
N THR A 329 -0.14 10.27 0.71
CA THR A 329 0.91 9.86 1.64
C THR A 329 2.16 10.72 1.41
N VAL A 330 2.55 11.51 2.40
CA VAL A 330 3.83 12.23 2.39
C VAL A 330 4.86 11.36 3.08
N LEU A 331 5.91 10.94 2.38
CA LEU A 331 6.82 9.95 2.91
C LEU A 331 8.30 10.33 2.77
N GLY A 332 9.09 9.86 3.74
CA GLY A 332 10.53 10.01 3.74
C GLY A 332 11.24 8.81 3.12
N LEU A 333 12.10 9.09 2.14
CA LEU A 333 12.95 8.08 1.49
C LEU A 333 14.17 7.68 2.32
N GLY A 334 14.36 8.31 3.48
CA GLY A 334 15.64 8.22 4.18
C GLY A 334 16.77 8.94 3.43
N PRO A 335 18.04 8.69 3.79
CA PRO A 335 19.19 9.40 3.21
C PRO A 335 19.56 8.91 1.81
N GLY A 336 19.06 7.74 1.35
CA GLY A 336 19.25 7.26 -0.01
C GLY A 336 19.46 5.76 -0.18
N ASP A 337 19.93 5.05 0.85
CA ASP A 337 20.04 3.58 0.81
C ASP A 337 18.66 2.95 1.01
N ALA A 338 18.33 1.98 0.15
CA ALA A 338 17.06 1.24 0.21
C ALA A 338 16.88 0.46 1.54
N ALA A 339 17.96 0.09 2.21
CA ALA A 339 17.92 -0.54 3.53
C ALA A 339 17.39 0.39 4.63
N TRP A 340 17.44 1.71 4.42
CA TRP A 340 16.95 2.73 5.36
C TRP A 340 15.56 3.27 5.00
N LEU A 341 14.95 2.75 3.93
CA LEU A 341 13.56 3.00 3.61
C LEU A 341 12.67 2.20 4.57
N THR A 342 11.79 2.89 5.31
CA THR A 342 10.90 2.20 6.25
C THR A 342 9.94 1.25 5.52
N PRO A 343 9.52 0.13 6.16
CA PRO A 343 8.53 -0.78 5.56
C PRO A 343 7.22 -0.08 5.19
N ALA A 344 6.77 0.89 6.00
CA ALA A 344 5.57 1.68 5.73
C ALA A 344 5.73 2.55 4.47
N ALA A 345 6.85 3.26 4.32
CA ALA A 345 7.14 4.06 3.13
C ALA A 345 7.24 3.19 1.86
N ARG A 346 7.88 2.01 1.96
CA ARG A 346 7.94 1.03 0.87
C ARG A 346 6.55 0.56 0.45
N THR A 347 5.69 0.25 1.41
CA THR A 347 4.30 -0.16 1.15
C THR A 347 3.50 0.96 0.50
N ALA A 348 3.64 2.20 0.98
CA ALA A 348 2.97 3.37 0.41
C ALA A 348 3.39 3.62 -1.04
N LEU A 349 4.70 3.53 -1.35
CA LEU A 349 5.21 3.63 -2.73
C LEU A 349 4.66 2.52 -3.62
N ALA A 350 4.62 1.27 -3.13
CA ALA A 350 4.09 0.14 -3.88
C ALA A 350 2.58 0.27 -4.18
N GLN A 351 1.81 0.93 -3.32
CA GLN A 351 0.37 1.14 -3.48
C GLN A 351 0.01 2.42 -4.25
N ALA A 352 0.94 3.35 -4.39
CA ALA A 352 0.70 4.62 -5.06
C ALA A 352 0.42 4.43 -6.56
N THR A 353 -0.53 5.21 -7.09
CA THR A 353 -0.80 5.35 -8.52
C THR A 353 -0.02 6.53 -9.11
N ASP A 354 0.25 7.53 -8.27
CA ASP A 354 0.93 8.77 -8.65
C ASP A 354 2.04 9.08 -7.65
N ILE A 355 3.23 9.43 -8.14
CA ILE A 355 4.40 9.72 -7.32
C ILE A 355 4.90 11.12 -7.67
N LEU A 356 4.86 12.01 -6.69
CA LEU A 356 5.22 13.42 -6.83
C LEU A 356 6.45 13.74 -5.98
N GLY A 357 7.30 14.59 -6.48
CA GLY A 357 8.46 15.04 -5.71
C GLY A 357 9.40 15.92 -6.52
N TYR A 358 10.44 16.45 -5.85
CA TYR A 358 11.59 16.99 -6.55
C TYR A 358 12.24 15.90 -7.41
N THR A 359 12.55 16.21 -8.66
CA THR A 359 13.00 15.24 -9.68
C THR A 359 14.09 14.29 -9.16
N THR A 360 15.07 14.80 -8.40
CA THR A 360 16.12 13.98 -7.78
C THR A 360 15.56 12.95 -6.80
N TYR A 361 14.57 13.33 -5.98
CA TYR A 361 13.97 12.42 -4.98
C TYR A 361 13.05 11.40 -5.62
N VAL A 362 12.33 11.81 -6.65
CA VAL A 362 11.54 10.88 -7.45
C VAL A 362 12.44 9.80 -8.09
N THR A 363 13.58 10.20 -8.68
CA THR A 363 14.55 9.23 -9.22
C THR A 363 15.05 8.25 -8.15
N MET A 364 15.28 8.73 -6.91
CA MET A 364 15.69 7.88 -5.79
C MET A 364 14.60 6.88 -5.34
N ALA A 365 13.33 7.22 -5.52
CA ALA A 365 12.21 6.39 -5.12
C ALA A 365 11.95 5.19 -6.07
N GLY A 366 12.52 5.21 -7.27
CA GLY A 366 12.38 4.12 -8.26
C GLY A 366 13.15 2.85 -7.90
N PRO A 367 12.99 1.78 -8.69
CA PRO A 367 12.19 1.70 -9.91
C PRO A 367 10.68 1.68 -9.68
N PHE A 368 9.91 2.12 -10.67
CA PHE A 368 8.45 2.21 -10.61
C PHE A 368 7.79 1.13 -11.48
N ARG A 369 6.54 0.77 -11.13
CA ARG A 369 5.71 -0.08 -11.98
C ARG A 369 5.26 0.71 -13.22
N ALA A 370 4.96 0.00 -14.31
CA ALA A 370 4.57 0.62 -15.58
C ALA A 370 3.23 1.40 -15.51
N ASP A 371 2.38 1.07 -14.52
CA ASP A 371 1.09 1.72 -14.29
C ASP A 371 1.16 2.95 -13.36
N GLN A 372 2.33 3.21 -12.75
CA GLN A 372 2.54 4.38 -11.89
C GLN A 372 2.89 5.62 -12.71
N ARG A 373 2.24 6.74 -12.38
CA ARG A 373 2.51 8.04 -13.01
C ARG A 373 3.50 8.81 -12.15
N VAL A 374 4.51 9.38 -12.80
CA VAL A 374 5.60 10.07 -12.14
C VAL A 374 5.56 11.55 -12.47
N HIS A 375 5.52 12.40 -11.44
CA HIS A 375 5.41 13.85 -11.53
C HIS A 375 6.63 14.52 -10.87
N GLY A 376 7.72 14.66 -11.61
CA GLY A 376 8.90 15.39 -11.17
C GLY A 376 8.75 16.89 -11.35
N THR A 377 9.11 17.68 -10.34
CA THR A 377 9.06 19.14 -10.38
C THR A 377 10.37 19.76 -9.90
N ASP A 378 10.55 21.08 -10.06
CA ASP A 378 11.69 21.81 -9.48
C ASP A 378 11.54 21.95 -7.96
N ASN A 379 12.68 22.16 -7.27
CA ASN A 379 12.74 22.27 -5.82
C ASN A 379 12.00 23.52 -5.26
N ARG A 380 11.75 24.53 -6.08
CA ARG A 380 11.08 25.78 -5.67
C ARG A 380 9.55 25.73 -5.74
N GLU A 381 8.99 24.62 -6.16
CA GLU A 381 7.55 24.47 -6.43
C GLU A 381 6.83 23.65 -5.34
N GLU A 382 7.24 23.81 -4.07
CA GLU A 382 6.73 23.00 -2.95
C GLU A 382 5.21 23.14 -2.76
N MET A 383 4.69 24.38 -2.72
CA MET A 383 3.27 24.64 -2.56
C MET A 383 2.45 24.19 -3.77
N GLN A 384 2.95 24.41 -5.00
CA GLN A 384 2.28 23.94 -6.21
C GLN A 384 2.21 22.41 -6.25
N ARG A 385 3.29 21.74 -5.86
CA ARG A 385 3.35 20.27 -5.75
C ARG A 385 2.35 19.75 -4.70
N ALA A 386 2.25 20.42 -3.55
CA ALA A 386 1.29 20.07 -2.51
C ALA A 386 -0.16 20.18 -2.99
N ARG A 387 -0.50 21.28 -3.66
CA ARG A 387 -1.83 21.50 -4.25
C ARG A 387 -2.15 20.46 -5.32
N HIS A 388 -1.24 20.21 -6.26
CA HIS A 388 -1.41 19.18 -7.30
C HIS A 388 -1.59 17.79 -6.67
N ALA A 389 -0.88 17.45 -5.59
CA ALA A 389 -1.05 16.19 -4.90
C ALA A 389 -2.46 16.03 -4.30
N PHE A 390 -3.03 17.10 -3.72
CA PHE A 390 -4.40 17.09 -3.25
C PHE A 390 -5.44 17.00 -4.38
N GLU A 391 -5.23 17.68 -5.49
CA GLU A 391 -6.12 17.58 -6.66
C GLU A 391 -6.22 16.14 -7.16
N LEU A 392 -5.07 15.48 -7.36
CA LEU A 392 -5.03 14.07 -7.76
C LEU A 392 -5.68 13.15 -6.72
N ALA A 393 -5.40 13.37 -5.43
CA ALA A 393 -5.99 12.57 -4.37
C ALA A 393 -7.51 12.80 -4.26
N ALA A 394 -8.00 14.02 -4.45
CA ALA A 394 -9.44 14.32 -4.45
C ALA A 394 -10.19 13.62 -5.61
N GLU A 395 -9.50 13.25 -6.68
CA GLU A 395 -10.03 12.40 -7.76
C GLU A 395 -10.12 10.91 -7.40
N GLY A 396 -9.73 10.52 -6.18
CA GLY A 396 -9.75 9.14 -5.71
C GLY A 396 -8.46 8.36 -5.95
N ARG A 397 -7.35 9.04 -6.28
CA ARG A 397 -6.05 8.43 -6.54
C ARG A 397 -5.28 8.18 -5.25
N HIS A 398 -4.34 7.24 -5.30
CA HIS A 398 -3.35 7.02 -4.26
C HIS A 398 -2.05 7.74 -4.62
N VAL A 399 -1.82 8.87 -3.98
CA VAL A 399 -0.72 9.79 -4.27
C VAL A 399 0.37 9.65 -3.23
N ALA A 400 1.63 9.49 -3.65
CA ALA A 400 2.80 9.54 -2.79
C ALA A 400 3.60 10.81 -3.08
N VAL A 401 3.79 11.67 -2.07
CA VAL A 401 4.74 12.80 -2.13
C VAL A 401 6.02 12.38 -1.44
N VAL A 402 7.12 12.34 -2.19
CA VAL A 402 8.41 11.83 -1.71
C VAL A 402 9.37 12.96 -1.32
N SER A 403 10.06 12.76 -0.20
CA SER A 403 11.11 13.64 0.30
C SER A 403 12.36 12.85 0.68
N SER A 404 13.55 13.39 0.50
CA SER A 404 14.76 12.82 1.09
C SER A 404 14.74 12.99 2.61
N GLY A 405 15.30 12.04 3.35
CA GLY A 405 15.29 12.07 4.81
C GLY A 405 13.92 11.77 5.39
N ASP A 406 13.51 12.58 6.36
CA ASP A 406 12.18 12.56 6.99
C ASP A 406 11.31 13.68 6.40
N PRO A 407 10.03 13.44 6.07
CA PRO A 407 9.17 14.41 5.41
C PRO A 407 8.78 15.59 6.34
N GLY A 408 8.87 15.43 7.66
CA GLY A 408 8.58 16.45 8.67
C GLY A 408 9.79 17.32 9.03
N VAL A 409 11.02 16.98 8.54
CA VAL A 409 12.24 17.71 8.89
C VAL A 409 12.72 18.56 7.71
N PHE A 410 12.28 19.81 7.65
CA PHE A 410 12.59 20.76 6.57
C PHE A 410 12.26 20.24 5.17
N ALA A 411 11.15 19.55 5.03
CA ALA A 411 10.71 18.85 3.83
C ALA A 411 9.20 19.02 3.59
N MET A 412 8.59 18.16 2.74
CA MET A 412 7.27 18.39 2.15
C MET A 412 6.07 18.32 3.11
N ALA A 413 6.19 17.71 4.30
CA ALA A 413 5.01 17.55 5.16
C ALA A 413 4.42 18.89 5.62
N ALA A 414 5.28 19.87 5.95
CA ALA A 414 4.81 21.21 6.31
C ALA A 414 4.08 21.89 5.14
N ALA A 415 4.65 21.88 3.94
CA ALA A 415 4.02 22.48 2.75
C ALA A 415 2.69 21.83 2.39
N VAL A 416 2.56 20.51 2.58
CA VAL A 416 1.29 19.78 2.35
C VAL A 416 0.24 20.20 3.38
N LEU A 417 0.61 20.32 4.66
CA LEU A 417 -0.32 20.75 5.71
C LEU A 417 -0.70 22.22 5.54
N GLU A 418 0.24 23.09 5.18
CA GLU A 418 -0.01 24.51 4.86
C GLU A 418 -1.01 24.62 3.69
N ALA A 419 -0.82 23.85 2.61
CA ALA A 419 -1.72 23.85 1.46
C ALA A 419 -3.14 23.43 1.85
N LEU A 420 -3.28 22.41 2.72
CA LEU A 420 -4.57 21.94 3.20
C LEU A 420 -5.28 22.99 4.08
N ASP A 421 -4.55 23.61 5.00
CA ASP A 421 -5.08 24.62 5.92
C ASP A 421 -5.52 25.89 5.17
N GLU A 422 -4.71 26.36 4.21
CA GLU A 422 -5.01 27.55 3.41
C GLU A 422 -6.22 27.35 2.47
N ALA A 423 -6.32 26.19 1.82
CA ALA A 423 -7.31 25.96 0.77
C ALA A 423 -8.74 25.89 1.33
N ARG A 424 -8.93 25.33 2.53
CA ARG A 424 -10.26 25.06 3.13
C ARG A 424 -11.22 24.36 2.17
N ASP A 425 -10.67 23.57 1.22
CA ASP A 425 -11.46 22.82 0.25
C ASP A 425 -11.98 21.53 0.91
N PRO A 426 -13.31 21.32 1.01
CA PRO A 426 -13.87 20.12 1.62
C PRO A 426 -13.47 18.84 0.88
N ARG A 427 -13.18 18.88 -0.42
CA ARG A 427 -12.71 17.73 -1.18
C ARG A 427 -11.30 17.32 -0.74
N TRP A 428 -10.43 18.28 -0.40
CA TRP A 428 -9.10 18.00 0.13
C TRP A 428 -9.15 17.52 1.57
N ALA A 429 -10.04 18.10 2.39
CA ALA A 429 -10.27 17.65 3.76
C ALA A 429 -10.78 16.20 3.84
N ALA A 430 -11.48 15.73 2.80
CA ALA A 430 -11.98 14.35 2.71
C ALA A 430 -10.92 13.32 2.29
N VAL A 431 -9.76 13.76 1.76
CA VAL A 431 -8.63 12.88 1.39
C VAL A 431 -8.06 12.19 2.64
N GLU A 432 -7.71 10.91 2.53
CA GLU A 432 -6.96 10.21 3.57
C GLU A 432 -5.50 10.68 3.54
N LEU A 433 -5.14 11.62 4.43
CA LEU A 433 -3.77 12.12 4.56
C LEU A 433 -2.97 11.25 5.53
N ARG A 434 -1.78 10.81 5.09
CA ARG A 434 -0.80 10.08 5.92
C ARG A 434 0.57 10.72 5.81
N ILE A 435 1.32 10.71 6.91
CA ILE A 435 2.72 11.12 6.95
C ILE A 435 3.53 9.93 7.45
N GLU A 436 4.40 9.39 6.58
CA GLU A 436 5.22 8.24 6.89
C GLU A 436 6.67 8.70 7.12
N PRO A 437 7.22 8.44 8.32
CA PRO A 437 8.54 8.94 8.69
C PRO A 437 9.67 8.31 7.87
N GLY A 438 10.81 8.98 7.86
CA GLY A 438 12.05 8.49 7.27
C GLY A 438 13.26 8.79 8.15
N VAL A 439 14.39 8.15 7.88
CA VAL A 439 15.64 8.44 8.59
C VAL A 439 16.21 9.77 8.11
N SER A 440 16.24 10.79 8.98
CA SER A 440 16.75 12.11 8.63
C SER A 440 18.28 12.10 8.43
N ALA A 441 18.79 13.04 7.65
CA ALA A 441 20.24 13.16 7.37
C ALA A 441 21.07 13.35 8.64
N SER A 442 20.57 14.05 9.65
CA SER A 442 21.25 14.24 10.93
C SER A 442 21.38 12.93 11.71
N LEU A 443 20.30 12.14 11.79
CA LEU A 443 20.32 10.85 12.48
C LEU A 443 21.20 9.83 11.75
N ALA A 444 21.15 9.82 10.43
CA ALA A 444 22.00 8.97 9.61
C ALA A 444 23.49 9.30 9.80
N THR A 445 23.86 10.59 9.76
CA THR A 445 25.23 11.05 9.99
C THR A 445 25.69 10.73 11.42
N ALA A 446 24.84 10.99 12.41
CA ALA A 446 25.13 10.69 13.81
C ALA A 446 25.40 9.19 14.04
N ALA A 447 24.58 8.31 13.46
CA ALA A 447 24.75 6.86 13.57
C ALA A 447 26.07 6.38 12.95
N GLN A 448 26.51 6.98 11.85
CA GLN A 448 27.80 6.65 11.23
C GLN A 448 28.99 7.15 12.05
N ALA A 449 28.85 8.30 12.73
CA ALA A 449 29.90 8.88 13.58
C ALA A 449 29.96 8.28 15.00
N GLY A 450 28.86 7.68 15.46
CA GLY A 450 28.68 7.16 16.81
C GLY A 450 27.40 7.70 17.46
N ALA A 451 27.54 8.60 18.45
CA ALA A 451 26.40 9.22 19.12
C ALA A 451 26.66 10.72 19.42
N PRO A 452 27.02 11.56 18.43
CA PRO A 452 27.21 12.99 18.69
C PRO A 452 25.92 13.68 19.17
N LEU A 453 24.74 13.14 18.85
CA LEU A 453 23.43 13.61 19.29
C LEU A 453 22.95 12.90 20.57
N GLY A 454 23.87 12.35 21.39
CA GLY A 454 23.56 11.55 22.58
C GLY A 454 23.05 12.36 23.79
N HIS A 455 23.03 13.68 23.71
CA HIS A 455 22.44 14.61 24.68
C HIS A 455 21.50 15.59 23.95
N ASP A 456 21.05 16.65 24.63
CA ASP A 456 20.15 17.65 24.03
C ASP A 456 20.76 18.26 22.78
N PHE A 457 19.98 18.30 21.72
CA PHE A 457 20.40 18.82 20.43
C PHE A 457 19.28 19.59 19.73
N CYS A 458 19.65 20.41 18.74
CA CYS A 458 18.70 21.06 17.87
C CYS A 458 19.09 20.92 16.38
N ALA A 459 18.06 20.94 15.52
CA ALA A 459 18.21 21.00 14.07
C ALA A 459 17.91 22.42 13.59
N ILE A 460 18.84 23.02 12.84
CA ILE A 460 18.70 24.38 12.31
C ILE A 460 18.96 24.36 10.80
N SER A 461 17.96 24.79 10.01
CA SER A 461 18.17 25.05 8.59
C SER A 461 18.76 26.43 8.38
N LEU A 462 19.90 26.48 7.69
CA LEU A 462 20.59 27.74 7.33
C LEU A 462 20.00 28.39 6.06
N SER A 463 18.90 27.81 5.51
CA SER A 463 18.20 28.41 4.38
C SER A 463 17.42 29.66 4.82
N ASP A 464 17.70 30.79 4.21
CA ASP A 464 17.00 32.07 4.37
C ASP A 464 15.91 32.30 3.31
N ASN A 465 15.53 31.28 2.55
CA ASN A 465 14.47 31.37 1.53
C ASN A 465 13.09 31.64 2.13
N LEU A 466 12.78 31.02 3.29
CA LEU A 466 11.46 31.05 3.93
C LEU A 466 11.45 31.82 5.26
N LYS A 467 12.61 32.25 5.76
CA LYS A 467 12.76 33.00 7.02
C LYS A 467 13.95 33.92 6.96
N PRO A 468 13.88 35.15 7.54
CA PRO A 468 14.97 36.10 7.55
C PRO A 468 16.23 35.58 8.27
N TRP A 469 17.40 36.02 7.84
CA TRP A 469 18.69 35.58 8.43
C TRP A 469 18.83 35.91 9.91
N ASP A 470 18.35 37.08 10.36
CA ASP A 470 18.39 37.50 11.76
C ASP A 470 17.67 36.51 12.70
N VAL A 471 16.59 35.88 12.25
CA VAL A 471 15.92 34.82 12.98
C VAL A 471 16.81 33.58 13.10
N ILE A 472 17.52 33.21 12.01
CA ILE A 472 18.46 32.10 12.02
C ILE A 472 19.62 32.39 12.98
N GLU A 473 20.22 33.55 12.86
CA GLU A 473 21.35 33.99 13.69
C GLU A 473 20.98 34.01 15.18
N THR A 474 19.81 34.52 15.51
CA THR A 474 19.30 34.54 16.89
C THR A 474 19.20 33.11 17.44
N ARG A 475 18.65 32.16 16.68
CA ARG A 475 18.56 30.74 17.08
C ARG A 475 19.93 30.11 17.26
N LEU A 476 20.88 30.38 16.37
CA LEU A 476 22.26 29.88 16.46
C LEU A 476 22.95 30.38 17.74
N ARG A 477 22.84 31.67 18.07
CA ARG A 477 23.42 32.24 19.29
C ARG A 477 22.83 31.58 20.55
N HIS A 478 21.51 31.47 20.65
CA HIS A 478 20.87 30.86 21.82
C HIS A 478 21.23 29.39 21.96
N ALA A 479 21.22 28.61 20.87
CA ALA A 479 21.63 27.20 20.91
C ALA A 479 23.11 27.04 21.29
N ALA A 480 23.99 27.90 20.77
CA ALA A 480 25.40 27.89 21.12
C ALA A 480 25.63 28.28 22.60
N GLN A 481 24.92 29.29 23.08
CA GLN A 481 25.01 29.76 24.48
C GLN A 481 24.47 28.69 25.46
N ALA A 482 23.40 27.97 25.08
CA ALA A 482 22.80 26.90 25.87
C ALA A 482 23.58 25.56 25.78
N ASP A 483 24.71 25.54 25.11
CA ASP A 483 25.57 24.36 24.92
C ASP A 483 24.91 23.16 24.22
N LEU A 484 23.89 23.39 23.37
CA LEU A 484 23.23 22.32 22.59
C LEU A 484 24.13 21.84 21.45
N VAL A 485 24.06 20.55 21.15
CA VAL A 485 24.59 20.03 19.89
C VAL A 485 23.71 20.53 18.74
N MET A 486 24.31 21.00 17.66
CA MET A 486 23.57 21.62 16.55
C MET A 486 23.78 20.85 15.25
N ALA A 487 22.69 20.43 14.61
CA ALA A 487 22.69 19.82 13.28
C ALA A 487 22.24 20.85 12.23
N PHE A 488 23.15 21.25 11.31
CA PHE A 488 22.86 22.24 10.28
C PHE A 488 22.39 21.59 8.99
N TYR A 489 21.17 21.93 8.60
CA TYR A 489 20.56 21.60 7.31
C TYR A 489 20.74 22.74 6.32
N ASN A 490 20.82 22.39 5.03
CA ASN A 490 20.99 23.36 3.94
C ASN A 490 22.18 24.33 4.17
N PRO A 491 23.36 23.82 4.51
CA PRO A 491 24.43 24.63 5.06
C PRO A 491 24.94 25.67 4.07
N ILE A 492 25.05 25.34 2.80
CA ILE A 492 25.59 26.22 1.75
C ILE A 492 25.02 25.79 0.37
N SER A 493 24.85 26.78 -0.54
CA SER A 493 24.52 26.50 -1.96
C SER A 493 25.15 27.61 -2.84
N ARG A 494 25.12 27.41 -4.16
CA ARG A 494 25.59 28.43 -5.11
C ARG A 494 24.85 29.77 -4.95
N ALA A 495 23.56 29.72 -4.67
CA ALA A 495 22.75 30.93 -4.43
C ALA A 495 22.88 31.47 -3.00
N ARG A 496 23.47 30.71 -2.09
CA ARG A 496 23.62 31.02 -0.66
C ARG A 496 25.03 30.66 -0.20
N PRO A 497 26.08 31.41 -0.63
CA PRO A 497 27.47 31.03 -0.41
C PRO A 497 28.02 31.45 0.94
N TRP A 498 27.38 32.38 1.67
CA TRP A 498 27.91 33.04 2.87
C TRP A 498 27.25 32.57 4.18
N GLN A 499 26.11 31.88 4.12
CA GLN A 499 25.30 31.55 5.30
C GLN A 499 26.05 30.66 6.28
N LEU A 500 26.82 29.69 5.78
CA LEU A 500 27.58 28.79 6.65
C LEU A 500 28.67 29.56 7.42
N ASP A 501 29.42 30.44 6.74
CA ASP A 501 30.48 31.24 7.41
C ASP A 501 29.90 32.09 8.52
N ARG A 502 28.81 32.81 8.27
CA ARG A 502 28.11 33.58 9.31
C ARG A 502 27.55 32.71 10.44
N ALA A 503 27.05 31.53 10.13
CA ALA A 503 26.59 30.61 11.15
C ALA A 503 27.75 30.13 12.05
N LEU A 504 28.89 29.79 11.44
CA LEU A 504 30.10 29.41 12.19
C LEU A 504 30.62 30.56 13.05
N ASP A 505 30.61 31.78 12.55
CA ASP A 505 31.05 32.96 13.33
C ASP A 505 30.12 33.24 14.52
N ALA A 506 28.79 33.09 14.33
CA ALA A 506 27.84 33.21 15.42
C ALA A 506 28.07 32.17 16.52
N VAL A 507 28.43 30.91 16.13
CA VAL A 507 28.71 29.83 17.06
C VAL A 507 30.08 29.99 17.73
N ARG A 508 31.12 30.40 17.01
CA ARG A 508 32.48 30.66 17.53
C ARG A 508 32.53 31.70 18.65
N ALA A 509 31.56 32.61 18.71
CA ALA A 509 31.44 33.57 19.79
C ALA A 509 31.16 32.92 21.16
N TYR A 510 30.67 31.67 21.21
CA TYR A 510 30.25 30.98 22.43
C TYR A 510 30.94 29.63 22.62
N ARG A 511 31.58 29.07 21.58
CA ARG A 511 32.20 27.76 21.58
C ARG A 511 33.70 27.81 21.36
N ALA A 512 34.42 26.93 22.04
CA ALA A 512 35.86 26.83 21.90
C ALA A 512 36.26 26.35 20.49
N ALA A 513 37.45 26.75 20.05
CA ALA A 513 37.94 26.40 18.71
C ALA A 513 38.18 24.91 18.51
N ASP A 514 38.39 24.14 19.58
CA ASP A 514 38.56 22.69 19.58
C ASP A 514 37.24 21.91 19.67
N THR A 515 36.07 22.60 19.75
CA THR A 515 34.75 21.96 19.68
C THR A 515 34.67 21.02 18.47
N ILE A 516 34.30 19.77 18.70
CA ILE A 516 34.26 18.75 17.66
C ILE A 516 33.12 19.01 16.68
N VAL A 517 33.41 18.86 15.40
CA VAL A 517 32.43 18.95 14.31
C VAL A 517 32.49 17.70 13.45
N VAL A 518 31.32 17.09 13.18
CA VAL A 518 31.16 15.95 12.29
C VAL A 518 30.59 16.43 10.95
N LEU A 519 31.22 16.00 9.86
CA LEU A 519 30.79 16.26 8.49
C LEU A 519 30.39 14.95 7.83
N GLY A 520 29.10 14.77 7.54
CA GLY A 520 28.58 13.60 6.82
C GLY A 520 28.11 14.00 5.43
N ARG A 521 28.86 13.64 4.39
CA ARG A 521 28.50 13.94 3.02
C ARG A 521 27.95 12.71 2.33
N ASP A 522 26.79 12.84 1.68
CA ASP A 522 26.10 11.75 0.97
C ASP A 522 25.89 10.48 1.81
N ILE A 523 25.75 10.59 3.12
CA ILE A 523 25.52 9.43 3.99
C ILE A 523 24.29 8.65 3.51
N GLY A 524 24.45 7.34 3.33
CA GLY A 524 23.43 6.45 2.75
C GLY A 524 23.38 6.48 1.22
N ARG A 525 24.40 7.03 0.53
CA ARG A 525 24.52 7.05 -0.94
C ARG A 525 25.88 6.55 -1.38
N PRO A 526 26.02 6.12 -2.64
CA PRO A 526 27.35 5.80 -3.19
C PRO A 526 28.29 7.01 -3.07
N GLY A 527 29.51 6.76 -2.59
CA GLY A 527 30.50 7.82 -2.34
C GLY A 527 30.32 8.58 -1.03
N ALA A 528 29.56 8.01 -0.08
CA ALA A 528 29.42 8.57 1.27
C ALA A 528 30.80 8.80 1.92
N THR A 529 30.97 9.96 2.55
CA THR A 529 32.15 10.27 3.35
C THR A 529 31.77 10.81 4.71
N LEU A 530 32.52 10.40 5.72
CA LEU A 530 32.41 10.90 7.09
C LEU A 530 33.77 11.48 7.50
N ALA A 531 33.76 12.70 8.02
CA ALA A 531 34.97 13.35 8.51
C ALA A 531 34.69 14.03 9.85
N THR A 532 35.70 14.04 10.71
CA THR A 532 35.68 14.77 11.98
C THR A 532 36.70 15.89 11.93
N THR A 533 36.29 17.06 12.32
CA THR A 533 37.14 18.26 12.41
C THR A 533 36.85 19.05 13.69
N THR A 534 37.38 20.26 13.82
CA THR A 534 37.06 21.17 14.92
C THR A 534 36.43 22.46 14.40
N LEU A 535 35.70 23.16 15.24
CA LEU A 535 35.03 24.42 14.90
C LEU A 535 36.02 25.49 14.41
N GLY A 536 37.22 25.51 14.99
CA GLY A 536 38.30 26.42 14.57
C GLY A 536 38.92 26.06 13.21
N ALA A 537 38.97 24.78 12.88
CA ALA A 537 39.57 24.28 11.63
C ALA A 537 38.56 24.21 10.47
N LEU A 538 37.25 24.14 10.74
CA LEU A 538 36.21 24.05 9.71
C LEU A 538 36.20 25.30 8.81
N ARG A 539 36.19 25.08 7.49
CA ARG A 539 36.03 26.06 6.43
C ARG A 539 34.83 25.72 5.58
N SER A 540 34.17 26.76 5.04
CA SER A 540 32.95 26.56 4.21
C SER A 540 33.24 25.86 2.88
N ASP A 541 34.47 25.91 2.36
CA ASP A 541 34.89 25.17 1.15
C ASP A 541 34.93 23.64 1.33
N GLN A 542 34.92 23.14 2.56
CA GLN A 542 34.83 21.70 2.90
C GLN A 542 33.40 21.19 2.91
N VAL A 543 32.39 22.04 2.69
CA VAL A 543 30.98 21.75 2.85
C VAL A 543 30.21 22.11 1.58
N ASP A 544 29.32 21.20 1.15
CA ASP A 544 28.40 21.46 0.05
C ASP A 544 26.92 21.19 0.47
N MET A 545 25.98 21.33 -0.46
CA MET A 545 24.55 21.08 -0.21
C MET A 545 24.22 19.67 0.25
N ARG A 546 25.11 18.71 0.03
CA ARG A 546 24.94 17.29 0.35
C ARG A 546 25.62 16.92 1.67
N THR A 547 26.16 17.92 2.38
CA THR A 547 26.89 17.72 3.63
C THR A 547 26.02 18.07 4.82
N MET A 548 25.83 17.14 5.73
CA MET A 548 25.30 17.38 7.07
C MET A 548 26.43 17.82 7.98
N VAL A 549 26.25 18.94 8.68
CA VAL A 549 27.21 19.47 9.65
C VAL A 549 26.65 19.32 11.05
N ILE A 550 27.32 18.58 11.92
CA ILE A 550 26.95 18.45 13.33
C ILE A 550 28.02 19.10 14.19
N VAL A 551 27.69 20.22 14.83
CA VAL A 551 28.56 20.92 15.75
C VAL A 551 28.30 20.41 17.17
N GLY A 552 29.28 19.85 17.82
CA GLY A 552 29.20 19.31 19.17
C GLY A 552 28.98 20.34 20.27
N SER A 553 28.67 19.88 21.48
CA SER A 553 28.69 20.66 22.72
C SER A 553 30.11 20.77 23.29
N SER A 554 30.28 21.51 24.39
CA SER A 554 31.54 21.54 25.14
C SER A 554 31.96 20.17 25.69
N THR A 555 31.01 19.25 25.89
CA THR A 555 31.22 17.89 26.41
C THR A 555 31.39 16.82 25.33
N THR A 556 31.19 17.16 24.06
CA THR A 556 31.35 16.19 22.95
C THR A 556 32.78 15.69 22.88
N ARG A 557 32.97 14.39 22.75
CA ARG A 557 34.28 13.69 22.76
C ARG A 557 34.46 12.84 21.52
N ARG A 558 35.72 12.59 21.19
CA ARG A 558 36.12 11.62 20.17
C ARG A 558 37.20 10.70 20.71
N PHE A 559 37.22 9.47 20.24
CA PHE A 559 38.25 8.49 20.55
C PHE A 559 38.39 7.50 19.39
N ALA A 560 39.60 6.99 19.18
CA ALA A 560 39.88 5.96 18.20
C ALA A 560 39.87 4.58 18.86
N ILE A 561 39.50 3.57 18.08
CA ILE A 561 39.61 2.14 18.46
C ILE A 561 40.68 1.45 17.60
N GLY A 562 41.01 0.20 17.96
CA GLY A 562 42.17 -0.52 17.40
C GLY A 562 42.11 -0.80 15.89
N ASP A 563 40.98 -0.66 15.22
CA ASP A 563 40.79 -0.76 13.77
C ASP A 563 41.03 0.57 13.03
N GLY A 564 41.42 1.64 13.77
CA GLY A 564 41.63 2.97 13.23
C GLY A 564 40.34 3.81 13.04
N ARG A 565 39.18 3.27 13.36
CA ARG A 565 37.90 3.98 13.34
C ARG A 565 37.82 4.97 14.50
N GLU A 566 37.39 6.20 14.21
CA GLU A 566 37.13 7.22 15.19
C GLU A 566 35.63 7.28 15.53
N TRP A 567 35.30 7.29 16.82
CA TRP A 567 33.96 7.46 17.33
C TRP A 567 33.77 8.84 17.96
N VAL A 568 32.63 9.46 17.69
CA VAL A 568 32.23 10.75 18.27
C VAL A 568 30.94 10.53 19.07
N TYR A 569 30.91 11.05 20.28
CA TYR A 569 29.72 11.00 21.14
C TYR A 569 29.62 12.20 22.06
N THR A 570 28.40 12.54 22.45
CA THR A 570 28.13 13.50 23.53
C THR A 570 27.68 12.72 24.77
N PRO A 571 28.40 12.84 25.91
CA PRO A 571 28.08 12.13 27.15
C PRO A 571 26.71 12.49 27.68
N ARG A 572 26.01 11.53 28.29
CA ARG A 572 24.70 11.73 28.93
C ARG A 572 24.77 12.49 30.28
N TRP A 573 25.96 12.67 30.82
CA TRP A 573 26.20 13.25 32.14
C TRP A 573 27.08 14.47 32.03
N TYR A 574 26.64 15.57 32.67
CA TYR A 574 27.51 16.71 32.98
C TYR A 574 28.33 16.35 34.26
N ARG A 575 29.64 16.20 34.10
CA ARG A 575 30.57 15.96 35.22
C ARG A 575 31.54 17.12 35.34
#